data_054b773e99d4c8a40f04168e5864d0e1
#
_entry.id   054b773e99d4c8a40f04168e5864d0e1
#
_cell.length_a   1.000
_cell.length_b   1.000
_cell.length_c   1.000
_cell.angle_alpha   90.00
_cell.angle_beta   90.00
_cell.angle_gamma   90.00
#
_symmetry.space_group_name_H-M   'P 1'
#
loop_
_entity.id
_entity.type
_entity.pdbx_description
1 polymer ?
#
loop_
_entity_poly.entity_id
_entity_poly.type
_entity_poly.pdbx_seq_one_letter_code
_entity_poly.pdbx_strand_id
1 'polypeptide(L)'
;LGVDDGVIVARTDSLGAGLTKQLAVTNEPGDLGDQYNSFLDVEEVAPAEMKNGDVVINREGKLVRPKRLPSNLFQFRKGTGEERCILDCITSLQNGADMIWIETEKPHIGQIGAMVDEIRKAVPNAKLVYNNSPSFNWTLNFRQQIFDAWADEGRDLSSYNRADLMNESYDDSELSITADEKIRTFQADSSKHAGIFHHLITLPTYHTAALSTDNLAKEYFGENGMLGYVAGVQRKEIRQGIACVKHQNMAGSDMGDDHKEYFAGEAALKASGKDNTMNQF
;
A
#
# COMPACT_ATOMS: atom_id res chain seq x y z
N LEU A 1 4.50 5.42 -23.50
CA LEU A 1 5.48 5.05 -22.49
C LEU A 1 5.99 3.63 -22.79
N GLY A 2 6.63 3.42 -23.94
CA GLY A 2 7.22 2.14 -24.28
C GLY A 2 8.66 2.09 -23.79
N VAL A 3 9.01 1.04 -23.08
CA VAL A 3 10.40 0.62 -22.88
C VAL A 3 10.55 -0.61 -23.75
N ASP A 4 11.52 -0.63 -24.64
CA ASP A 4 11.62 -1.60 -25.72
C ASP A 4 11.60 -3.08 -25.33
N ASP A 5 11.79 -3.44 -24.06
CA ASP A 5 11.72 -4.81 -23.56
C ASP A 5 11.07 -4.89 -22.15
N GLY A 6 10.28 -3.90 -21.78
CA GLY A 6 9.66 -3.81 -20.47
C GLY A 6 8.18 -4.18 -20.46
N VAL A 7 7.74 -4.74 -19.35
CA VAL A 7 6.33 -4.94 -19.06
C VAL A 7 5.69 -3.59 -18.72
N ILE A 8 4.62 -3.22 -19.40
CA ILE A 8 3.85 -2.02 -19.10
C ILE A 8 2.78 -2.36 -18.06
N VAL A 9 2.87 -1.75 -16.92
CA VAL A 9 1.87 -1.85 -15.85
C VAL A 9 1.15 -0.51 -15.72
N ALA A 10 -0.14 -0.51 -15.97
CA ALA A 10 -0.97 0.63 -15.66
C ALA A 10 -1.57 0.45 -14.26
N ARG A 11 -1.55 1.51 -13.49
CA ARG A 11 -2.18 1.55 -12.17
C ARG A 11 -3.54 2.22 -12.28
N THR A 12 -4.56 1.53 -11.81
CA THR A 12 -5.87 2.14 -11.54
C THR A 12 -6.25 1.81 -10.11
N ASP A 13 -6.54 2.85 -9.35
CA ASP A 13 -7.01 2.69 -7.98
C ASP A 13 -8.52 2.70 -7.99
N SER A 14 -9.14 1.63 -7.55
CA SER A 14 -10.58 1.61 -7.29
C SER A 14 -10.88 2.35 -5.99
N LEU A 15 -10.47 3.55 -5.91
CA LEU A 15 -10.74 4.41 -4.77
C LEU A 15 -12.20 4.84 -4.75
N GLY A 16 -13.14 3.88 -4.88
CA GLY A 16 -14.54 4.20 -4.90
C GLY A 16 -14.93 5.18 -3.81
N ALA A 17 -14.49 4.94 -2.59
CA ALA A 17 -14.72 5.85 -1.48
C ALA A 17 -13.87 7.13 -1.54
N GLY A 18 -12.63 7.04 -1.97
CA GLY A 18 -11.73 8.19 -2.07
C GLY A 18 -12.11 9.12 -3.21
N LEU A 19 -12.43 8.57 -4.34
CA LEU A 19 -12.68 9.33 -5.57
C LEU A 19 -14.06 10.02 -5.59
N THR A 20 -15.02 9.48 -4.89
CA THR A 20 -16.30 10.19 -4.70
C THR A 20 -16.14 11.51 -3.93
N LYS A 21 -14.99 11.70 -3.29
CA LYS A 21 -14.64 12.94 -2.57
C LYS A 21 -13.54 13.75 -3.24
N GLN A 22 -12.99 13.28 -4.34
CA GLN A 22 -12.02 14.07 -5.10
C GLN A 22 -12.73 15.22 -5.78
N LEU A 23 -12.38 16.39 -5.37
CA LEU A 23 -12.87 17.63 -5.92
C LEU A 23 -11.74 18.29 -6.69
N ALA A 24 -12.02 18.71 -7.91
CA ALA A 24 -11.11 19.49 -8.72
C ALA A 24 -11.73 20.84 -9.07
N VAL A 25 -10.93 21.88 -9.06
CA VAL A 25 -11.36 23.17 -9.57
C VAL A 25 -11.03 23.21 -11.06
N THR A 26 -12.06 23.24 -11.88
CA THR A 26 -11.93 23.31 -13.34
C THR A 26 -12.92 24.32 -13.90
N ASN A 27 -12.64 24.83 -15.09
CA ASN A 27 -13.56 25.74 -15.77
C ASN A 27 -14.61 24.99 -16.58
N GLU A 28 -14.34 23.73 -16.93
CA GLU A 28 -15.20 22.91 -17.76
C GLU A 28 -15.22 21.46 -17.26
N PRO A 29 -16.39 20.79 -17.27
CA PRO A 29 -16.48 19.37 -16.88
C PRO A 29 -15.62 18.44 -17.74
N GLY A 30 -15.39 18.80 -19.02
CA GLY A 30 -14.54 18.05 -19.94
C GLY A 30 -13.09 17.92 -19.44
N ASP A 31 -12.58 18.90 -18.70
CA ASP A 31 -11.21 18.85 -18.17
C ASP A 31 -10.99 17.64 -17.23
N LEU A 32 -12.00 17.29 -16.42
CA LEU A 32 -11.96 16.08 -15.60
C LEU A 32 -12.14 14.81 -16.44
N GLY A 33 -13.05 14.85 -17.40
CA GLY A 33 -13.27 13.74 -18.31
C GLY A 33 -12.03 13.40 -19.13
N ASP A 34 -11.35 14.41 -19.65
CA ASP A 34 -10.11 14.26 -20.42
C ASP A 34 -8.96 13.73 -19.56
N GLN A 35 -8.90 14.14 -18.31
CA GLN A 35 -7.87 13.69 -17.37
C GLN A 35 -7.96 12.20 -17.01
N TYR A 36 -9.18 11.66 -16.99
CA TYR A 36 -9.46 10.31 -16.53
C TYR A 36 -10.13 9.41 -17.59
N ASN A 37 -10.06 9.78 -18.86
CA ASN A 37 -10.84 9.25 -19.97
C ASN A 37 -12.30 9.77 -20.01
N SER A 38 -12.70 10.21 -21.19
CA SER A 38 -13.99 10.87 -21.49
C SER A 38 -15.27 10.08 -21.18
N PHE A 39 -15.14 8.91 -20.60
CA PHE A 39 -16.28 8.10 -20.13
C PHE A 39 -16.75 8.43 -18.73
N LEU A 40 -16.04 9.33 -18.03
CA LEU A 40 -16.34 9.62 -16.64
C LEU A 40 -17.46 10.65 -16.54
N ASP A 41 -18.45 10.25 -15.79
CA ASP A 41 -19.56 11.10 -15.43
C ASP A 41 -19.13 12.03 -14.28
N VAL A 42 -19.05 13.32 -14.58
CA VAL A 42 -18.74 14.38 -13.60
C VAL A 42 -19.93 15.28 -13.40
N GLU A 43 -20.04 15.85 -12.24
CA GLU A 43 -21.09 16.77 -11.87
C GLU A 43 -20.51 18.01 -11.20
N GLU A 44 -21.12 19.16 -11.43
CA GLU A 44 -20.78 20.37 -10.71
C GLU A 44 -21.21 20.25 -9.26
N VAL A 45 -20.31 20.56 -8.35
CA VAL A 45 -20.62 20.56 -6.92
C VAL A 45 -21.22 21.89 -6.54
N ALA A 46 -22.49 21.87 -6.13
CA ALA A 46 -23.14 23.05 -5.58
C ALA A 46 -22.42 23.51 -4.31
N PRO A 47 -22.10 24.81 -4.17
CA PRO A 47 -21.39 25.34 -3.01
C PRO A 47 -22.04 25.00 -1.66
N ALA A 48 -23.36 24.77 -1.64
CA ALA A 48 -24.09 24.38 -0.44
C ALA A 48 -23.85 22.92 0.00
N GLU A 49 -23.37 22.07 -0.89
CA GLU A 49 -23.13 20.65 -0.62
C GLU A 49 -21.76 20.42 0.04
N MET A 50 -20.87 21.38 -0.04
CA MET A 50 -19.57 21.32 0.61
C MET A 50 -19.64 21.86 2.02
N LYS A 51 -19.10 21.09 2.95
CA LYS A 51 -18.95 21.54 4.33
C LYS A 51 -17.80 22.54 4.44
N ASN A 52 -18.02 23.60 5.22
CA ASN A 52 -16.97 24.55 5.50
C ASN A 52 -15.76 23.84 6.09
N GLY A 53 -14.59 23.96 5.45
CA GLY A 53 -13.37 23.31 5.85
C GLY A 53 -12.96 22.07 5.04
N ASP A 54 -13.73 21.66 4.03
CA ASP A 54 -13.30 20.62 3.09
C ASP A 54 -12.03 21.07 2.36
N VAL A 55 -11.14 20.12 2.16
CA VAL A 55 -9.87 20.37 1.49
C VAL A 55 -10.06 20.23 0.00
N VAL A 56 -9.62 21.21 -0.76
CA VAL A 56 -9.65 21.21 -2.23
C VAL A 56 -8.26 21.47 -2.78
N ILE A 57 -8.02 21.03 -4.01
CA ILE A 57 -6.79 21.36 -4.74
C ILE A 57 -7.03 22.69 -5.47
N ASN A 58 -6.21 23.70 -5.18
CA ASN A 58 -6.27 24.98 -5.90
C ASN A 58 -5.58 24.90 -7.26
N ARG A 59 -5.67 25.99 -8.06
CA ARG A 59 -5.05 26.06 -9.40
C ARG A 59 -3.52 25.88 -9.40
N GLU A 60 -2.88 26.03 -8.25
CA GLU A 60 -1.43 25.86 -8.06
C GLU A 60 -1.07 24.43 -7.62
N GLY A 61 -2.04 23.51 -7.57
CA GLY A 61 -1.85 22.13 -7.14
C GLY A 61 -1.68 21.96 -5.63
N LYS A 62 -1.96 22.97 -4.83
CA LYS A 62 -1.86 22.89 -3.36
C LYS A 62 -3.19 22.54 -2.74
N LEU A 63 -3.14 21.67 -1.74
CA LEU A 63 -4.29 21.39 -0.88
C LEU A 63 -4.58 22.62 -0.02
N VAL A 64 -5.80 23.15 -0.14
CA VAL A 64 -6.24 24.34 0.59
C VAL A 64 -7.60 24.09 1.23
N ARG A 65 -7.88 24.79 2.33
CA ARG A 65 -9.21 24.87 2.94
C ARG A 65 -9.77 26.23 2.63
N PRO A 66 -10.58 26.38 1.60
CA PRO A 66 -11.11 27.68 1.22
C PRO A 66 -12.09 28.18 2.28
N LYS A 67 -12.01 29.48 2.58
CA LYS A 67 -13.00 30.17 3.41
C LYS A 67 -14.32 30.35 2.66
N ARG A 68 -14.24 30.39 1.34
CA ARG A 68 -15.36 30.46 0.41
C ARG A 68 -15.12 29.43 -0.69
N LEU A 69 -16.16 28.67 -1.00
CA LEU A 69 -16.09 27.65 -2.05
C LEU A 69 -15.93 28.31 -3.43
N PRO A 70 -15.07 27.72 -4.30
CA PRO A 70 -14.97 28.15 -5.68
C PRO A 70 -16.30 27.98 -6.42
N SER A 71 -16.52 28.77 -7.45
CA SER A 71 -17.76 28.75 -8.23
C SER A 71 -17.79 27.63 -9.29
N ASN A 72 -16.68 26.98 -9.57
CA ASN A 72 -16.55 25.97 -10.62
C ASN A 72 -15.83 24.73 -10.06
N LEU A 73 -16.49 24.08 -9.14
CA LEU A 73 -16.01 22.87 -8.50
C LEU A 73 -16.75 21.66 -9.08
N PHE A 74 -16.01 20.63 -9.46
CA PHE A 74 -16.55 19.39 -10.00
C PHE A 74 -16.08 18.21 -9.20
N GLN A 75 -16.89 17.18 -9.13
CA GLN A 75 -16.55 15.87 -8.56
C GLN A 75 -17.07 14.78 -9.47
N PHE A 76 -16.51 13.57 -9.34
CA PHE A 76 -17.12 12.41 -9.95
C PHE A 76 -18.47 12.11 -9.30
N ARG A 77 -19.43 11.69 -10.10
CA ARG A 77 -20.75 11.35 -9.61
C ARG A 77 -20.67 10.26 -8.54
N LYS A 78 -21.37 10.48 -7.45
CA LYS A 78 -21.35 9.57 -6.31
C LYS A 78 -21.80 8.17 -6.73
N GLY A 79 -21.03 7.16 -6.33
CA GLY A 79 -21.30 5.76 -6.63
C GLY A 79 -20.68 5.23 -7.93
N THR A 80 -20.01 6.08 -8.72
CA THR A 80 -19.39 5.66 -10.00
C THR A 80 -17.93 5.22 -9.87
N GLY A 81 -17.35 5.19 -8.67
CA GLY A 81 -15.94 4.91 -8.47
C GLY A 81 -15.49 3.53 -8.95
N GLU A 82 -16.27 2.49 -8.69
CA GLU A 82 -15.96 1.12 -9.12
C GLU A 82 -16.10 0.97 -10.64
N GLU A 83 -17.20 1.45 -11.22
CA GLU A 83 -17.41 1.43 -12.68
C GLU A 83 -16.27 2.15 -13.41
N ARG A 84 -15.85 3.29 -12.91
CA ARG A 84 -14.76 4.04 -13.47
C ARG A 84 -13.46 3.27 -13.44
N CYS A 85 -13.12 2.63 -12.33
CA CYS A 85 -11.92 1.80 -12.23
C CYS A 85 -11.93 0.63 -13.20
N ILE A 86 -13.07 -0.01 -13.36
CA ILE A 86 -13.24 -1.08 -14.35
C ILE A 86 -13.01 -0.55 -15.77
N LEU A 87 -13.60 0.60 -16.11
CA LEU A 87 -13.40 1.25 -17.41
C LEU A 87 -11.94 1.64 -17.65
N ASP A 88 -11.28 2.20 -16.65
CA ASP A 88 -9.86 2.55 -16.72
C ASP A 88 -8.97 1.31 -16.93
N CYS A 89 -9.27 0.21 -16.24
CA CYS A 89 -8.59 -1.07 -16.44
C CYS A 89 -8.75 -1.57 -17.88
N ILE A 90 -9.99 -1.61 -18.37
CA ILE A 90 -10.31 -2.08 -19.72
C ILE A 90 -9.63 -1.21 -20.77
N THR A 91 -9.75 0.11 -20.63
CA THR A 91 -9.15 1.07 -21.57
C THR A 91 -7.62 0.96 -21.60
N SER A 92 -7.00 0.84 -20.43
CA SER A 92 -5.54 0.70 -20.34
C SER A 92 -5.06 -0.59 -21.01
N LEU A 93 -5.73 -1.71 -20.78
CA LEU A 93 -5.43 -2.98 -21.43
C LEU A 93 -5.60 -2.92 -22.95
N GLN A 94 -6.68 -2.29 -23.41
CA GLN A 94 -6.94 -2.10 -24.85
C GLN A 94 -5.92 -1.17 -25.52
N ASN A 95 -5.33 -0.25 -24.78
CA ASN A 95 -4.29 0.65 -25.23
C ASN A 95 -2.86 0.12 -25.03
N GLY A 96 -2.71 -1.16 -24.70
CA GLY A 96 -1.42 -1.85 -24.74
C GLY A 96 -0.73 -2.02 -23.38
N ALA A 97 -1.43 -1.85 -22.26
CA ALA A 97 -0.90 -2.28 -20.98
C ALA A 97 -0.81 -3.81 -20.92
N ASP A 98 0.32 -4.35 -20.48
CA ASP A 98 0.51 -5.79 -20.30
C ASP A 98 -0.21 -6.34 -19.09
N MET A 99 -0.34 -5.52 -18.04
CA MET A 99 -1.07 -5.85 -16.81
C MET A 99 -1.58 -4.58 -16.12
N ILE A 100 -2.53 -4.76 -15.24
CA ILE A 100 -3.13 -3.70 -14.44
C ILE A 100 -2.90 -3.97 -12.97
N TRP A 101 -2.45 -2.96 -12.26
CA TRP A 101 -2.41 -2.92 -10.81
C TRP A 101 -3.71 -2.34 -10.29
N ILE A 102 -4.47 -3.16 -9.57
CA ILE A 102 -5.76 -2.79 -8.97
C ILE A 102 -5.69 -2.68 -7.45
N GLU A 103 -6.54 -1.85 -6.90
CA GLU A 103 -6.79 -1.71 -5.48
C GLU A 103 -8.29 -1.51 -5.26
N THR A 104 -8.87 -2.15 -4.26
CA THR A 104 -10.27 -2.00 -3.87
C THR A 104 -10.42 -1.07 -2.68
N GLU A 105 -11.64 -0.70 -2.34
CA GLU A 105 -11.92 0.14 -1.16
C GLU A 105 -11.45 -0.53 0.15
N LYS A 106 -11.53 -1.85 0.19
CA LYS A 106 -11.16 -2.68 1.33
C LYS A 106 -10.72 -4.05 0.86
N PRO A 107 -9.96 -4.80 1.67
CA PRO A 107 -9.48 -6.14 1.31
C PRO A 107 -10.62 -7.17 1.44
N HIS A 108 -11.52 -7.18 0.47
CA HIS A 108 -12.68 -8.07 0.45
C HIS A 108 -12.70 -8.92 -0.82
N ILE A 109 -12.52 -10.24 -0.67
CA ILE A 109 -12.37 -11.17 -1.81
C ILE A 109 -13.55 -11.11 -2.78
N GLY A 110 -14.78 -10.99 -2.27
CA GLY A 110 -15.97 -10.88 -3.13
C GLY A 110 -15.98 -9.60 -3.97
N GLN A 111 -15.58 -8.47 -3.42
CA GLN A 111 -15.46 -7.21 -4.16
C GLN A 111 -14.37 -7.31 -5.23
N ILE A 112 -13.21 -7.87 -4.88
CA ILE A 112 -12.12 -8.10 -5.83
C ILE A 112 -12.59 -9.01 -6.97
N GLY A 113 -13.26 -10.11 -6.65
CA GLY A 113 -13.79 -11.07 -7.63
C GLY A 113 -14.77 -10.41 -8.59
N ALA A 114 -15.74 -9.67 -8.08
CA ALA A 114 -16.73 -8.96 -8.89
C ALA A 114 -16.06 -7.98 -9.87
N MET A 115 -15.11 -7.19 -9.40
CA MET A 115 -14.35 -6.26 -10.24
C MET A 115 -13.56 -6.99 -11.33
N VAL A 116 -12.88 -8.06 -10.96
CA VAL A 116 -12.07 -8.87 -11.90
C VAL A 116 -12.96 -9.53 -12.97
N ASP A 117 -14.12 -10.02 -12.58
CA ASP A 117 -15.07 -10.64 -13.50
C ASP A 117 -15.55 -9.63 -14.55
N GLU A 118 -15.87 -8.40 -14.15
CA GLU A 118 -16.28 -7.35 -15.09
C GLU A 118 -15.13 -6.97 -16.05
N ILE A 119 -13.91 -6.84 -15.56
CA ILE A 119 -12.74 -6.58 -16.42
C ILE A 119 -12.56 -7.71 -17.43
N ARG A 120 -12.65 -8.96 -16.99
CA ARG A 120 -12.44 -10.15 -17.84
C ARG A 120 -13.56 -10.43 -18.81
N LYS A 121 -14.75 -9.92 -18.59
CA LYS A 121 -15.81 -9.93 -19.63
C LYS A 121 -15.36 -9.16 -20.88
N ALA A 122 -14.70 -8.04 -20.72
CA ALA A 122 -14.22 -7.22 -21.81
C ALA A 122 -12.82 -7.64 -22.32
N VAL A 123 -11.94 -8.09 -21.41
CA VAL A 123 -10.58 -8.51 -21.71
C VAL A 123 -10.31 -9.86 -21.03
N PRO A 124 -10.67 -11.00 -21.65
CA PRO A 124 -10.67 -12.33 -21.00
C PRO A 124 -9.33 -12.76 -20.38
N ASN A 125 -8.23 -12.34 -20.97
CA ASN A 125 -6.86 -12.69 -20.55
C ASN A 125 -6.19 -11.59 -19.71
N ALA A 126 -6.96 -10.67 -19.14
CA ALA A 126 -6.43 -9.58 -18.34
C ALA A 126 -5.54 -10.11 -17.20
N LYS A 127 -4.30 -9.63 -17.17
CA LYS A 127 -3.35 -9.89 -16.09
C LYS A 127 -3.49 -8.79 -15.04
N LEU A 128 -3.78 -9.20 -13.83
CA LEU A 128 -4.09 -8.28 -12.75
C LEU A 128 -3.12 -8.49 -11.58
N VAL A 129 -2.64 -7.38 -11.04
CA VAL A 129 -1.81 -7.30 -9.82
C VAL A 129 -2.64 -6.63 -8.75
N TYR A 130 -2.71 -7.23 -7.57
CA TYR A 130 -3.46 -6.65 -6.46
C TYR A 130 -2.53 -5.98 -5.44
N ASN A 131 -2.89 -4.77 -5.05
CA ASN A 131 -2.20 -4.05 -3.98
C ASN A 131 -2.76 -4.45 -2.61
N ASN A 132 -1.97 -5.19 -1.84
CA ASN A 132 -2.22 -5.38 -0.42
C ASN A 132 -1.84 -4.09 0.33
N SER A 133 -2.67 -3.08 0.19
CA SER A 133 -2.35 -1.73 0.65
C SER A 133 -2.17 -1.66 2.17
N PRO A 134 -1.07 -1.07 2.67
CA PRO A 134 -0.91 -0.76 4.09
C PRO A 134 -1.82 0.39 4.55
N SER A 135 -2.54 1.04 3.64
CA SER A 135 -3.57 2.03 3.99
C SER A 135 -4.83 1.37 4.57
N PHE A 136 -5.02 0.07 4.34
CA PHE A 136 -6.10 -0.66 4.97
C PHE A 136 -5.76 -0.95 6.43
N ASN A 137 -6.73 -0.77 7.32
CA ASN A 137 -6.67 -1.41 8.62
C ASN A 137 -7.10 -2.87 8.46
N TRP A 138 -6.14 -3.76 8.17
CA TRP A 138 -6.38 -5.17 7.89
C TRP A 138 -7.13 -5.85 9.02
N THR A 139 -6.68 -5.68 10.26
CA THR A 139 -7.32 -6.28 11.43
C THR A 139 -8.78 -5.85 11.56
N LEU A 140 -9.04 -4.54 11.50
CA LEU A 140 -10.41 -4.04 11.60
C LEU A 140 -11.31 -4.55 10.48
N ASN A 141 -10.82 -4.51 9.24
CA ASN A 141 -11.59 -4.95 8.08
C ASN A 141 -11.98 -6.42 8.18
N PHE A 142 -11.06 -7.29 8.58
CA PHE A 142 -11.37 -8.72 8.68
C PHE A 142 -12.22 -9.05 9.91
N ARG A 143 -11.96 -8.41 11.06
CA ARG A 143 -12.84 -8.58 12.23
C ARG A 143 -14.28 -8.13 11.92
N GLN A 144 -14.46 -7.03 11.18
CA GLN A 144 -15.78 -6.59 10.73
C GLN A 144 -16.44 -7.60 9.79
N GLN A 145 -15.71 -8.09 8.78
CA GLN A 145 -16.24 -9.08 7.84
C GLN A 145 -16.67 -10.36 8.55
N ILE A 146 -15.89 -10.88 9.50
CA ILE A 146 -16.23 -12.06 10.27
C ILE A 146 -17.41 -11.78 11.20
N PHE A 147 -17.41 -10.63 11.89
CA PHE A 147 -18.53 -10.25 12.75
C PHE A 147 -19.85 -10.18 11.98
N ASP A 148 -19.85 -9.52 10.81
CA ASP A 148 -21.04 -9.35 9.99
C ASP A 148 -21.50 -10.71 9.43
N ALA A 149 -20.59 -11.59 8.98
CA ALA A 149 -20.92 -12.94 8.55
C ALA A 149 -21.55 -13.78 9.67
N TRP A 150 -21.02 -13.70 10.88
CA TRP A 150 -21.56 -14.42 12.04
C TRP A 150 -22.91 -13.86 12.49
N ALA A 151 -23.12 -12.55 12.33
CA ALA A 151 -24.43 -11.94 12.59
C ALA A 151 -25.48 -12.45 11.60
N ASP A 152 -25.13 -12.56 10.32
CA ASP A 152 -26.01 -13.12 9.28
C ASP A 152 -26.31 -14.62 9.52
N GLU A 153 -25.38 -15.34 10.12
CA GLU A 153 -25.57 -16.75 10.57
C GLU A 153 -26.43 -16.85 11.85
N GLY A 154 -26.75 -15.74 12.49
CA GLY A 154 -27.53 -15.71 13.74
C GLY A 154 -26.75 -16.14 14.99
N ARG A 155 -25.42 -16.03 14.98
CA ARG A 155 -24.57 -16.34 16.16
C ARG A 155 -24.78 -15.31 17.27
N ASP A 156 -24.63 -15.75 18.50
CA ASP A 156 -24.58 -14.82 19.65
C ASP A 156 -23.28 -14.02 19.66
N LEU A 157 -23.39 -12.73 19.43
CA LEU A 157 -22.27 -11.77 19.38
C LEU A 157 -22.29 -10.80 20.56
N SER A 158 -23.04 -11.08 21.61
CA SER A 158 -23.20 -10.18 22.78
C SER A 158 -21.89 -9.89 23.50
N SER A 159 -20.86 -10.74 23.34
CA SER A 159 -19.51 -10.52 23.88
C SER A 159 -18.65 -9.54 23.09
N TYR A 160 -19.11 -9.09 21.92
CA TYR A 160 -18.35 -8.20 21.06
C TYR A 160 -19.06 -6.86 20.88
N ASN A 161 -18.30 -5.79 20.82
CA ASN A 161 -18.80 -4.48 20.41
C ASN A 161 -18.36 -4.15 18.99
N ARG A 162 -19.30 -4.18 18.05
CA ARG A 162 -19.02 -3.90 16.63
C ARG A 162 -18.38 -2.53 16.39
N ALA A 163 -18.64 -1.55 17.25
CA ALA A 163 -18.07 -0.21 17.14
C ALA A 163 -16.61 -0.14 17.63
N ASP A 164 -16.14 -1.16 18.36
CA ASP A 164 -14.82 -1.19 18.97
C ASP A 164 -14.10 -2.54 18.78
N LEU A 165 -14.12 -3.05 17.56
CA LEU A 165 -13.48 -4.34 17.22
C LEU A 165 -11.95 -4.30 17.24
N MET A 166 -11.34 -3.12 17.42
CA MET A 166 -9.90 -2.96 17.63
C MET A 166 -9.46 -3.09 19.08
N ASN A 167 -10.38 -3.32 19.98
CA ASN A 167 -10.07 -3.48 21.42
C ASN A 167 -9.12 -4.68 21.62
N GLU A 168 -8.02 -4.45 22.32
CA GLU A 168 -7.00 -5.46 22.61
C GLU A 168 -7.55 -6.65 23.39
N SER A 169 -8.64 -6.47 24.15
CA SER A 169 -9.32 -7.57 24.86
C SER A 169 -9.87 -8.65 23.93
N TYR A 170 -9.99 -8.36 22.64
CA TYR A 170 -10.44 -9.32 21.62
C TYR A 170 -9.30 -10.07 20.92
N ASP A 171 -8.03 -9.74 21.18
CA ASP A 171 -6.89 -10.28 20.40
C ASP A 171 -6.82 -11.81 20.45
N ASP A 172 -7.15 -12.42 21.57
CA ASP A 172 -7.20 -13.88 21.75
C ASP A 172 -8.60 -14.49 21.54
N SER A 173 -9.57 -13.70 21.07
CA SER A 173 -10.94 -14.17 20.84
C SER A 173 -11.06 -15.01 19.57
N GLU A 174 -12.12 -15.86 19.51
CA GLU A 174 -12.45 -16.63 18.29
C GLU A 174 -12.59 -15.72 17.07
N LEU A 175 -13.18 -14.54 17.25
CA LEU A 175 -13.32 -13.52 16.19
C LEU A 175 -11.97 -13.14 15.60
N SER A 176 -11.01 -12.80 16.46
CA SER A 176 -9.68 -12.36 16.04
C SER A 176 -8.87 -13.49 15.41
N ILE A 177 -8.89 -14.66 16.02
CA ILE A 177 -8.22 -15.84 15.48
C ILE A 177 -8.76 -16.16 14.08
N THR A 178 -10.08 -16.09 13.88
CA THR A 178 -10.71 -16.32 12.58
C THR A 178 -10.32 -15.24 11.58
N ALA A 179 -10.29 -13.99 11.99
CA ALA A 179 -9.88 -12.85 11.15
C ALA A 179 -8.42 -12.98 10.73
N ASP A 180 -7.52 -13.31 11.65
CA ASP A 180 -6.10 -13.48 11.38
C ASP A 180 -5.83 -14.64 10.39
N GLU A 181 -6.58 -15.74 10.53
CA GLU A 181 -6.50 -16.84 9.56
C GLU A 181 -6.94 -16.40 8.16
N LYS A 182 -7.97 -15.57 8.05
CA LYS A 182 -8.40 -14.99 6.77
C LYS A 182 -7.38 -14.01 6.20
N ILE A 183 -6.72 -13.22 7.03
CA ILE A 183 -5.59 -12.37 6.60
C ILE A 183 -4.45 -13.26 6.08
N ARG A 184 -4.10 -14.32 6.80
CA ARG A 184 -3.02 -15.24 6.44
C ARG A 184 -3.29 -15.94 5.10
N THR A 185 -4.53 -16.30 4.81
CA THR A 185 -4.90 -16.98 3.57
C THR A 185 -5.29 -16.05 2.42
N PHE A 186 -5.33 -14.75 2.65
CA PHE A 186 -5.90 -13.75 1.72
C PHE A 186 -5.36 -13.86 0.29
N GLN A 187 -4.05 -14.00 0.12
CA GLN A 187 -3.43 -14.11 -1.20
C GLN A 187 -3.83 -15.41 -1.91
N ALA A 188 -3.87 -16.52 -1.18
CA ALA A 188 -4.31 -17.80 -1.72
C ALA A 188 -5.81 -17.77 -2.08
N ASP A 189 -6.63 -17.16 -1.23
CA ASP A 189 -8.06 -17.02 -1.45
C ASP A 189 -8.36 -16.10 -2.64
N SER A 190 -7.66 -14.98 -2.79
CA SER A 190 -7.83 -14.11 -3.95
C SER A 190 -7.33 -14.75 -5.24
N SER A 191 -6.28 -15.56 -5.18
CA SER A 191 -5.83 -16.36 -6.31
C SER A 191 -6.89 -17.37 -6.74
N LYS A 192 -7.48 -18.07 -5.78
CA LYS A 192 -8.49 -19.10 -6.02
C LYS A 192 -9.82 -18.54 -6.52
N HIS A 193 -10.28 -17.43 -5.93
CA HIS A 193 -11.63 -16.92 -6.15
C HIS A 193 -11.70 -15.76 -7.14
N ALA A 194 -10.60 -15.01 -7.32
CA ALA A 194 -10.54 -13.88 -8.25
C ALA A 194 -9.46 -14.06 -9.33
N GLY A 195 -8.68 -15.16 -9.28
CA GLY A 195 -7.64 -15.41 -10.27
C GLY A 195 -6.52 -14.38 -10.28
N ILE A 196 -6.22 -13.78 -9.13
CA ILE A 196 -5.11 -12.85 -8.94
C ILE A 196 -3.92 -13.63 -8.39
N PHE A 197 -2.86 -13.74 -9.18
CA PHE A 197 -1.65 -14.48 -8.82
C PHE A 197 -0.47 -13.60 -8.44
N HIS A 198 -0.57 -12.30 -8.68
CA HIS A 198 0.47 -11.37 -8.35
C HIS A 198 -0.03 -10.36 -7.33
N HIS A 199 0.65 -10.34 -6.19
CA HIS A 199 0.36 -9.46 -5.07
C HIS A 199 1.58 -8.63 -4.75
N LEU A 200 1.36 -7.41 -4.32
CA LEU A 200 2.42 -6.55 -3.81
C LEU A 200 1.92 -5.80 -2.57
N ILE A 201 2.84 -5.35 -1.77
CA ILE A 201 2.58 -4.43 -0.66
C ILE A 201 3.29 -3.13 -1.00
N THR A 202 2.57 -2.03 -1.00
CA THR A 202 3.19 -0.72 -1.15
C THR A 202 3.84 -0.28 0.16
N LEU A 203 5.00 0.39 0.05
CA LEU A 203 5.71 0.99 1.18
C LEU A 203 6.09 0.04 2.35
N PRO A 204 6.32 -1.28 2.17
CA PRO A 204 6.60 -2.15 3.30
C PRO A 204 7.92 -1.77 3.98
N THR A 205 8.93 -1.43 3.20
CA THR A 205 10.23 -0.99 3.70
C THR A 205 10.13 0.31 4.48
N TYR A 206 9.31 1.27 4.00
CA TYR A 206 9.06 2.53 4.69
C TYR A 206 8.47 2.28 6.08
N HIS A 207 7.40 1.50 6.18
CA HIS A 207 6.75 1.21 7.47
C HIS A 207 7.66 0.42 8.41
N THR A 208 8.39 -0.56 7.89
CA THR A 208 9.33 -1.34 8.67
C THR A 208 10.48 -0.47 9.17
N ALA A 209 11.06 0.37 8.32
CA ALA A 209 12.12 1.29 8.71
C ALA A 209 11.64 2.31 9.73
N ALA A 210 10.45 2.89 9.54
CA ALA A 210 9.88 3.86 10.47
C ALA A 210 9.69 3.26 11.87
N LEU A 211 9.07 2.08 11.96
CA LEU A 211 8.86 1.37 13.23
C LEU A 211 10.19 1.01 13.89
N SER A 212 11.13 0.45 13.13
CA SER A 212 12.42 0.03 13.66
C SER A 212 13.25 1.23 14.14
N THR A 213 13.20 2.34 13.40
CA THR A 213 13.91 3.57 13.78
C THR A 213 13.31 4.22 15.02
N ASP A 214 11.98 4.26 15.12
CA ASP A 214 11.30 4.78 16.31
C ASP A 214 11.63 3.95 17.57
N ASN A 215 11.59 2.61 17.44
CA ASN A 215 11.97 1.72 18.52
C ASN A 215 13.43 1.92 18.92
N LEU A 216 14.35 2.00 17.94
CA LEU A 216 15.74 2.26 18.21
C LEU A 216 15.96 3.60 18.90
N ALA A 217 15.28 4.64 18.46
CA ALA A 217 15.41 5.97 19.08
C ALA A 217 14.95 5.96 20.55
N LYS A 218 13.82 5.33 20.84
CA LYS A 218 13.30 5.20 22.22
C LYS A 218 14.26 4.44 23.13
N GLU A 219 14.81 3.33 22.65
CA GLU A 219 15.72 2.50 23.42
C GLU A 219 17.11 3.14 23.59
N TYR A 220 17.66 3.72 22.52
CA TYR A 220 19.00 4.29 22.53
C TYR A 220 19.09 5.59 23.33
N PHE A 221 18.12 6.48 23.20
CA PHE A 221 18.06 7.74 23.94
C PHE A 221 17.42 7.60 25.32
N GLY A 222 16.86 6.43 25.62
CA GLY A 222 16.35 6.07 26.95
C GLY A 222 17.45 5.57 27.87
N GLU A 223 17.06 4.77 28.85
CA GLU A 223 17.98 4.24 29.89
C GLU A 223 18.97 3.18 29.37
N ASN A 224 18.68 2.55 28.22
CA ASN A 224 19.45 1.44 27.69
C ASN A 224 20.68 1.86 26.85
N GLY A 225 20.73 3.08 26.34
CA GLY A 225 21.86 3.57 25.54
C GLY A 225 22.27 2.59 24.43
N MET A 226 23.57 2.30 24.31
CA MET A 226 24.08 1.34 23.31
C MET A 226 23.50 -0.06 23.45
N LEU A 227 23.08 -0.48 24.64
CA LEU A 227 22.45 -1.78 24.82
C LEU A 227 21.11 -1.85 24.05
N GLY A 228 20.37 -0.75 23.93
CA GLY A 228 19.15 -0.66 23.12
C GLY A 228 19.43 -1.05 21.67
N TYR A 229 20.46 -0.48 21.06
CA TYR A 229 20.89 -0.89 19.72
C TYR A 229 21.36 -2.35 19.67
N VAL A 230 22.26 -2.73 20.56
CA VAL A 230 22.88 -4.08 20.54
C VAL A 230 21.82 -5.16 20.74
N ALA A 231 20.94 -5.01 21.72
CA ALA A 231 19.89 -5.99 22.00
C ALA A 231 18.75 -5.95 20.99
N GLY A 232 18.36 -4.74 20.60
CA GLY A 232 17.22 -4.50 19.69
C GLY A 232 17.49 -4.83 18.24
N VAL A 233 18.74 -4.64 17.79
CA VAL A 233 19.13 -4.77 16.38
C VAL A 233 20.27 -5.80 16.21
N GLN A 234 21.48 -5.48 16.61
CA GLN A 234 22.68 -6.23 16.24
C GLN A 234 22.63 -7.72 16.64
N ARG A 235 22.22 -8.03 17.88
CA ARG A 235 22.07 -9.44 18.31
C ARG A 235 21.03 -10.21 17.51
N LYS A 236 19.98 -9.53 17.07
CA LYS A 236 18.94 -10.15 16.23
C LYS A 236 19.46 -10.44 14.84
N GLU A 237 20.16 -9.48 14.23
CA GLU A 237 20.80 -9.67 12.93
C GLU A 237 21.77 -10.85 12.94
N ILE A 238 22.64 -10.93 13.94
CA ILE A 238 23.61 -12.03 14.09
C ILE A 238 22.87 -13.37 14.22
N ARG A 239 21.88 -13.46 15.12
CA ARG A 239 21.15 -14.71 15.38
C ARG A 239 20.29 -15.17 14.20
N GLN A 240 19.78 -14.24 13.42
CA GLN A 240 18.96 -14.52 12.25
C GLN A 240 19.78 -14.68 10.95
N GLY A 241 21.10 -14.50 11.02
CA GLY A 241 21.97 -14.59 9.85
C GLY A 241 21.70 -13.47 8.82
N ILE A 242 21.31 -12.29 9.29
CA ILE A 242 21.04 -11.14 8.42
C ILE A 242 22.36 -10.61 7.87
N ALA A 243 22.50 -10.62 6.54
CA ALA A 243 23.75 -10.28 5.88
C ALA A 243 24.26 -8.85 6.17
N CYS A 244 23.34 -7.91 6.45
CA CYS A 244 23.69 -6.52 6.71
C CYS A 244 24.47 -6.30 8.02
N VAL A 245 24.58 -7.30 8.91
CA VAL A 245 25.52 -7.24 10.04
C VAL A 245 26.95 -7.03 9.55
N LYS A 246 27.27 -7.56 8.35
CA LYS A 246 28.52 -7.33 7.64
C LYS A 246 28.37 -6.18 6.63
N HIS A 247 27.92 -5.03 7.11
CA HIS A 247 27.57 -3.89 6.26
C HIS A 247 28.72 -3.37 5.39
N GLN A 248 29.96 -3.50 5.84
CA GLN A 248 31.14 -3.12 5.06
C GLN A 248 31.26 -3.97 3.79
N ASN A 249 31.12 -5.30 3.91
CA ASN A 249 31.13 -6.22 2.78
C ASN A 249 29.95 -5.95 1.84
N MET A 250 28.74 -5.74 2.39
CA MET A 250 27.57 -5.38 1.59
C MET A 250 27.74 -4.06 0.84
N ALA A 251 28.46 -3.10 1.43
CA ALA A 251 28.77 -1.82 0.78
C ALA A 251 29.94 -1.93 -0.23
N GLY A 252 30.50 -3.12 -0.43
CA GLY A 252 31.57 -3.35 -1.40
C GLY A 252 32.95 -2.93 -0.92
N SER A 253 33.22 -2.92 0.41
CA SER A 253 34.54 -2.61 0.96
C SER A 253 35.60 -3.55 0.46
N ASP A 254 35.28 -4.84 0.33
CA ASP A 254 36.19 -5.85 -0.17
C ASP A 254 36.65 -5.54 -1.60
N MET A 255 35.72 -5.20 -2.48
CA MET A 255 36.02 -4.79 -3.85
C MET A 255 36.94 -3.54 -3.86
N GLY A 256 36.65 -2.57 -2.99
CA GLY A 256 37.48 -1.37 -2.84
C GLY A 256 38.90 -1.69 -2.32
N ASP A 257 39.00 -2.62 -1.38
CA ASP A 257 40.27 -3.05 -0.84
C ASP A 257 41.08 -3.87 -1.85
N ASP A 258 40.45 -4.74 -2.63
CA ASP A 258 41.06 -5.49 -3.73
C ASP A 258 41.61 -4.56 -4.81
N HIS A 259 40.88 -3.51 -5.17
CA HIS A 259 41.35 -2.48 -6.11
C HIS A 259 42.60 -1.76 -5.57
N LYS A 260 42.60 -1.37 -4.28
CA LYS A 260 43.77 -0.74 -3.67
C LYS A 260 44.98 -1.66 -3.68
N GLU A 261 44.77 -2.93 -3.32
CA GLU A 261 45.85 -3.94 -3.34
C GLU A 261 46.41 -4.16 -4.75
N TYR A 262 45.52 -4.22 -5.75
CA TYR A 262 45.89 -4.37 -7.15
C TYR A 262 46.80 -3.23 -7.64
N PHE A 263 46.51 -1.99 -7.27
CA PHE A 263 47.29 -0.83 -7.73
C PHE A 263 48.47 -0.45 -6.83
N ALA A 264 48.38 -0.69 -5.52
CA ALA A 264 49.35 -0.25 -4.55
C ALA A 264 50.10 -1.40 -3.85
N GLY A 265 49.81 -2.67 -4.18
CA GLY A 265 50.37 -3.84 -3.60
C GLY A 265 49.88 -4.17 -2.18
N GLU A 266 50.45 -5.21 -1.57
CA GLU A 266 50.06 -5.74 -0.24
C GLU A 266 50.15 -4.73 0.90
N ALA A 267 50.93 -3.67 0.72
CA ALA A 267 51.06 -2.58 1.71
C ALA A 267 49.87 -1.57 1.69
N ALA A 268 48.89 -1.75 0.79
CA ALA A 268 47.76 -0.89 0.72
C ALA A 268 46.95 -0.92 2.02
N LEU A 269 46.50 0.27 2.47
CA LEU A 269 45.61 0.38 3.62
C LEU A 269 44.24 -0.15 3.26
N LYS A 270 43.78 -1.19 3.93
CA LYS A 270 42.48 -1.83 3.75
C LYS A 270 41.45 -1.33 4.76
N ALA A 271 40.26 -1.09 4.32
CA ALA A 271 39.13 -0.66 5.19
C ALA A 271 38.67 -1.82 6.10
N SER A 272 38.70 -3.04 5.59
CA SER A 272 38.25 -4.26 6.27
C SER A 272 39.39 -5.26 6.53
N GLY A 273 40.61 -4.78 6.83
CA GLY A 273 41.78 -5.63 7.05
C GLY A 273 41.79 -6.35 8.40
N LYS A 274 42.79 -7.25 8.57
CA LYS A 274 43.02 -8.05 9.79
C LYS A 274 43.06 -7.24 11.07
N ASP A 275 43.64 -6.05 10.99
CA ASP A 275 43.89 -5.19 12.14
C ASP A 275 42.74 -4.20 12.38
N ASN A 276 41.63 -4.37 11.69
CA ASN A 276 40.47 -3.52 11.79
C ASN A 276 39.21 -4.36 12.12
N THR A 277 38.25 -4.47 11.20
CA THR A 277 36.94 -5.08 11.48
C THR A 277 36.75 -6.48 10.90
N MET A 278 37.73 -7.02 10.19
CA MET A 278 37.62 -8.28 9.42
C MET A 278 37.08 -9.48 10.21
N ASN A 279 37.41 -9.57 11.50
CA ASN A 279 37.06 -10.72 12.35
C ASN A 279 36.03 -10.38 13.42
N GLN A 280 35.28 -9.31 13.28
CA GLN A 280 34.29 -8.90 14.28
C GLN A 280 32.96 -9.69 14.15
N PHE A 281 32.68 -10.26 12.97
CA PHE A 281 31.43 -10.98 12.68
C PHE A 281 31.69 -12.27 11.90
#